data_53020368ea2d59cc0441f0ab335db39f
#
_entry.id   53020368ea2d59cc0441f0ab335db39f
#
_cell.length_a   1.000
_cell.length_b   1.000
_cell.length_c   1.000
_cell.angle_alpha   90.00
_cell.angle_beta   90.00
_cell.angle_gamma   90.00
#
_symmetry.space_group_name_H-M   'P 1'
#
loop_
_entity.id
_entity.type
_entity.pdbx_description
1 polymer ?
#
loop_
_entity_poly.entity_id
_entity_poly.type
_entity_poly.pdbx_seq_one_letter_code
_entity_poly.pdbx_strand_id
1 'polypeptide(L)'
;DAETLDQMVSGMDRTEDGLLADRAQLYGMERFALDRLTVLEGDISKLYEPGGRYVAAVYSEDDYGSPRMDSHWARLGDKITLRHVEEYEYYNPNTGEVYGGEEDIPEGAPFAARAVKYRDLEYEVAALVSVPTALSYRYYGADEFILNDQTFLQDTGTADIMYYAFDVDDGATADMEGFLRDYTENVNPQLDYESKATYAAEFEGFRGMFLMLGGALSFIVGLVGVLNFFNAVLTGIITRRREFAVLQSIGMTGGQLKKMLVLEGLLY
;
A
#
# COMPACT_ATOMS: atom_id res chain seq x y z
N ASP A 1 16.25 14.63 -7.89
CA ASP A 1 16.89 15.79 -8.50
C ASP A 1 17.09 15.49 -9.99
N ALA A 2 17.14 16.53 -10.86
CA ALA A 2 17.15 16.38 -12.33
C ALA A 2 18.34 15.53 -12.82
N GLU A 3 19.49 15.67 -12.20
CA GLU A 3 20.72 14.93 -12.54
C GLU A 3 20.59 13.43 -12.24
N THR A 4 19.89 13.06 -11.17
CA THR A 4 19.61 11.67 -10.80
C THR A 4 18.67 10.99 -11.81
N LEU A 5 17.64 11.70 -12.28
CA LEU A 5 16.71 11.19 -13.29
C LEU A 5 17.38 11.03 -14.67
N ASP A 6 18.22 11.97 -15.08
CA ASP A 6 18.98 11.84 -16.33
C ASP A 6 19.96 10.65 -16.29
N GLN A 7 20.53 10.35 -15.12
CA GLN A 7 21.38 9.17 -14.91
C GLN A 7 20.54 7.88 -14.98
N MET A 8 19.35 7.85 -14.40
CA MET A 8 18.43 6.70 -14.49
C MET A 8 18.07 6.40 -15.95
N VAL A 9 17.58 7.40 -16.68
CA VAL A 9 17.18 7.24 -18.09
C VAL A 9 18.36 6.83 -18.97
N SER A 10 19.56 7.33 -18.70
CA SER A 10 20.76 6.95 -19.48
C SER A 10 21.22 5.52 -19.21
N GLY A 11 20.85 4.94 -18.05
CA GLY A 11 21.18 3.56 -17.67
C GLY A 11 20.13 2.53 -18.10
N MET A 12 18.98 2.96 -18.62
CA MET A 12 17.93 2.04 -19.08
C MET A 12 18.30 1.39 -20.42
N ASP A 13 18.02 0.10 -20.54
CA ASP A 13 18.17 -0.61 -21.79
C ASP A 13 17.25 -0.03 -22.87
N ARG A 14 17.71 -0.11 -24.13
CA ARG A 14 16.94 0.37 -25.28
C ARG A 14 16.74 -0.74 -26.29
N THR A 15 15.61 -0.68 -26.97
CA THR A 15 15.33 -1.53 -28.14
C THR A 15 16.24 -1.13 -29.31
N GLU A 16 16.32 -1.96 -30.37
CA GLU A 16 17.13 -1.68 -31.56
C GLU A 16 16.74 -0.36 -32.25
N ASP A 17 15.48 0.05 -32.15
CA ASP A 17 14.94 1.30 -32.69
C ASP A 17 14.93 2.45 -31.68
N GLY A 18 15.60 2.27 -30.52
CA GLY A 18 15.93 3.34 -29.57
C GLY A 18 14.88 3.64 -28.52
N LEU A 19 13.76 2.91 -28.46
CA LEU A 19 12.79 3.03 -27.37
C LEU A 19 13.36 2.43 -26.07
N LEU A 20 12.86 2.89 -24.93
CA LEU A 20 13.15 2.23 -23.66
C LEU A 20 12.60 0.79 -23.71
N ALA A 21 13.42 -0.19 -23.28
CA ALA A 21 13.07 -1.61 -23.36
C ALA A 21 12.19 -2.07 -22.18
N ASP A 22 11.64 -1.12 -21.41
CA ASP A 22 10.79 -1.42 -20.27
C ASP A 22 9.31 -1.41 -20.63
N ARG A 23 8.49 -2.06 -19.80
CA ARG A 23 7.04 -2.14 -19.97
C ARG A 23 6.38 -1.01 -19.22
N ALA A 24 5.79 -0.06 -19.95
CA ALA A 24 4.92 0.94 -19.34
C ALA A 24 3.51 0.36 -19.11
N GLN A 25 2.91 0.74 -18.01
CA GLN A 25 1.51 0.45 -17.71
C GLN A 25 0.65 1.65 -18.14
N LEU A 26 -0.37 1.40 -18.92
CA LEU A 26 -1.25 2.44 -19.43
C LEU A 26 -2.68 2.20 -18.97
N TYR A 27 -3.26 3.21 -18.32
CA TYR A 27 -4.61 3.17 -17.78
C TYR A 27 -5.51 4.20 -18.45
N GLY A 28 -6.75 3.82 -18.73
CA GLY A 28 -7.82 4.73 -19.09
C GLY A 28 -8.64 5.11 -17.87
N MET A 29 -8.86 6.39 -17.63
CA MET A 29 -9.69 6.86 -16.52
C MET A 29 -10.81 7.77 -17.00
N GLU A 30 -12.02 7.53 -16.49
CA GLU A 30 -13.12 8.46 -16.62
C GLU A 30 -12.89 9.73 -15.78
N ARG A 31 -13.59 10.78 -16.12
CA ARG A 31 -13.48 12.08 -15.46
C ARG A 31 -13.66 12.03 -13.96
N PHE A 32 -14.57 11.17 -13.48
CA PHE A 32 -14.77 10.96 -12.04
C PHE A 32 -13.49 10.59 -11.30
N ALA A 33 -12.69 9.69 -11.86
CA ALA A 33 -11.42 9.28 -11.28
C ALA A 33 -10.34 10.36 -11.50
N LEU A 34 -10.25 10.93 -12.71
CA LEU A 34 -9.25 11.97 -13.03
C LEU A 34 -9.39 13.21 -12.15
N ASP A 35 -10.61 13.65 -11.84
CA ASP A 35 -10.88 14.83 -10.99
C ASP A 35 -10.46 14.58 -9.51
N ARG A 36 -10.13 13.32 -9.13
CA ARG A 36 -9.70 12.92 -7.78
C ARG A 36 -8.22 12.64 -7.66
N LEU A 37 -7.49 12.70 -8.77
CA LEU A 37 -6.04 12.57 -8.74
C LEU A 37 -5.40 13.79 -8.07
N THR A 38 -4.29 13.57 -7.40
CA THR A 38 -3.45 14.66 -6.90
C THR A 38 -2.55 15.15 -8.03
N VAL A 39 -2.82 16.33 -8.57
CA VAL A 39 -1.98 16.94 -9.60
C VAL A 39 -0.76 17.59 -8.93
N LEU A 40 0.42 17.09 -9.28
CA LEU A 40 1.70 17.57 -8.76
C LEU A 40 2.22 18.73 -9.62
N GLU A 41 2.09 18.61 -10.94
CA GLU A 41 2.53 19.60 -11.92
C GLU A 41 1.70 19.48 -13.20
N GLY A 42 1.51 20.58 -13.93
CA GLY A 42 0.82 20.59 -15.22
C GLY A 42 -0.68 20.77 -15.13
N ASP A 43 -1.39 20.31 -16.16
CA ASP A 43 -2.84 20.48 -16.30
C ASP A 43 -3.50 19.20 -16.81
N ILE A 44 -4.19 18.50 -15.92
CA ILE A 44 -4.88 17.25 -16.22
C ILE A 44 -6.07 17.44 -17.18
N SER A 45 -6.63 18.65 -17.26
CA SER A 45 -7.75 18.94 -18.16
C SER A 45 -7.39 18.80 -19.64
N LYS A 46 -6.11 18.93 -19.98
CA LYS A 46 -5.58 18.71 -21.32
C LYS A 46 -5.84 17.30 -21.85
N LEU A 47 -5.97 16.31 -20.97
CA LEU A 47 -6.27 14.92 -21.40
C LEU A 47 -7.59 14.84 -22.20
N TYR A 48 -8.48 15.82 -22.05
CA TYR A 48 -9.75 15.90 -22.79
C TYR A 48 -9.74 16.91 -23.96
N GLU A 49 -8.60 17.51 -24.26
CA GLU A 49 -8.50 18.44 -25.40
C GLU A 49 -8.61 17.70 -26.74
N PRO A 50 -9.52 18.11 -27.64
CA PRO A 50 -9.67 17.47 -28.93
C PRO A 50 -8.42 17.60 -29.82
N GLY A 51 -7.98 16.52 -30.41
CA GLY A 51 -6.89 16.50 -31.40
C GLY A 51 -5.49 16.46 -30.82
N GLY A 52 -5.32 16.48 -29.50
CA GLY A 52 -4.06 16.19 -28.83
C GLY A 52 -4.04 14.74 -28.30
N ARG A 53 -2.84 14.15 -28.22
CA ARG A 53 -2.59 12.95 -27.45
C ARG A 53 -1.81 13.33 -26.21
N TYR A 54 -2.52 13.47 -25.12
CA TYR A 54 -1.98 13.86 -23.82
C TYR A 54 -2.05 12.71 -22.84
N VAL A 55 -1.03 12.61 -21.99
CA VAL A 55 -0.92 11.58 -20.97
C VAL A 55 -0.51 12.22 -19.64
N ALA A 56 -0.96 11.65 -18.53
CA ALA A 56 -0.44 11.96 -17.21
C ALA A 56 0.55 10.89 -16.77
N ALA A 57 1.71 11.29 -16.25
CA ALA A 57 2.68 10.38 -15.66
C ALA A 57 2.39 10.21 -14.15
N VAL A 58 2.39 8.97 -13.66
CA VAL A 58 2.03 8.64 -12.28
C VAL A 58 3.28 8.53 -11.42
N TYR A 59 3.36 9.36 -10.40
CA TYR A 59 4.42 9.36 -9.40
C TYR A 59 3.95 8.66 -8.13
N SER A 60 4.79 7.81 -7.56
CA SER A 60 4.47 7.14 -6.30
C SER A 60 4.52 8.12 -5.11
N GLU A 61 3.86 7.75 -4.03
CA GLU A 61 3.93 8.44 -2.75
C GLU A 61 4.80 7.65 -1.76
N ASP A 62 5.33 8.33 -0.76
CA ASP A 62 5.97 7.69 0.38
C ASP A 62 4.91 7.22 1.40
N ASP A 63 5.35 6.56 2.47
CA ASP A 63 4.46 6.06 3.53
C ASP A 63 3.66 7.17 4.26
N TYR A 64 3.99 8.43 4.02
CA TYR A 64 3.33 9.59 4.60
C TYR A 64 2.44 10.33 3.58
N GLY A 65 2.31 9.80 2.36
CA GLY A 65 1.54 10.42 1.28
C GLY A 65 2.24 11.60 0.61
N SER A 66 3.57 11.72 0.75
CA SER A 66 4.34 12.74 0.05
C SER A 66 4.81 12.22 -1.31
N PRO A 67 4.65 12.99 -2.40
CA PRO A 67 5.07 12.55 -3.73
C PRO A 67 6.58 12.33 -3.82
N ARG A 68 6.97 11.21 -4.40
CA ARG A 68 8.36 10.88 -4.69
C ARG A 68 8.71 11.31 -6.10
N MET A 69 9.32 12.51 -6.23
CA MET A 69 9.68 13.09 -7.54
C MET A 69 10.81 12.32 -8.27
N ASP A 70 11.39 11.32 -7.64
CA ASP A 70 12.38 10.40 -8.21
C ASP A 70 11.79 9.04 -8.64
N SER A 71 10.48 8.87 -8.53
CA SER A 71 9.82 7.60 -8.79
C SER A 71 9.40 7.38 -10.24
N HIS A 72 9.52 8.40 -11.11
CA HIS A 72 9.18 8.31 -12.52
C HIS A 72 10.15 9.13 -13.37
N TRP A 73 10.46 8.65 -14.58
CA TRP A 73 11.40 9.31 -15.48
C TRP A 73 10.76 10.39 -16.37
N ALA A 74 9.47 10.29 -16.70
CA ALA A 74 8.78 11.24 -17.57
C ALA A 74 8.56 12.58 -16.84
N ARG A 75 8.72 13.67 -17.58
CA ARG A 75 8.59 15.05 -17.08
C ARG A 75 7.49 15.80 -17.83
N LEU A 76 7.02 16.88 -17.23
CA LEU A 76 6.02 17.75 -17.86
C LEU A 76 6.53 18.27 -19.21
N GLY A 77 5.71 18.11 -20.25
CA GLY A 77 6.01 18.55 -21.62
C GLY A 77 6.86 17.57 -22.44
N ASP A 78 7.30 16.46 -21.85
CA ASP A 78 8.01 15.43 -22.61
C ASP A 78 7.10 14.83 -23.68
N LYS A 79 7.69 14.55 -24.84
CA LYS A 79 7.08 13.74 -25.89
C LYS A 79 7.60 12.32 -25.76
N ILE A 80 6.68 11.42 -25.45
CA ILE A 80 6.98 10.01 -25.26
C ILE A 80 6.32 9.16 -26.32
N THR A 81 6.99 8.13 -26.78
CA THR A 81 6.43 7.14 -27.69
C THR A 81 6.12 5.87 -26.92
N LEU A 82 4.85 5.50 -26.87
CA LEU A 82 4.42 4.22 -26.30
C LEU A 82 4.14 3.23 -27.44
N ARG A 83 4.76 2.06 -27.35
CA ARG A 83 4.55 0.95 -28.28
C ARG A 83 3.39 0.10 -27.80
N HIS A 84 2.28 0.16 -28.53
CA HIS A 84 1.12 -0.69 -28.31
C HIS A 84 1.33 -2.01 -29.06
N VAL A 85 1.74 -3.05 -28.33
CA VAL A 85 2.04 -4.35 -28.92
C VAL A 85 0.74 -5.16 -29.01
N GLU A 86 0.42 -5.60 -30.25
CA GLU A 86 -0.72 -6.46 -30.53
C GLU A 86 -0.31 -7.94 -30.55
N GLU A 87 0.97 -8.24 -30.89
CA GLU A 87 1.47 -9.59 -30.98
C GLU A 87 2.94 -9.66 -30.59
N TYR A 88 3.26 -10.58 -29.70
CA TYR A 88 4.61 -10.92 -29.29
C TYR A 88 5.04 -12.23 -29.92
N GLU A 89 6.31 -12.33 -30.30
CA GLU A 89 6.98 -13.57 -30.64
C GLU A 89 7.96 -13.91 -29.53
N TYR A 90 7.87 -15.15 -29.04
CA TYR A 90 8.79 -15.67 -28.03
C TYR A 90 9.88 -16.49 -28.71
N TYR A 91 11.12 -16.29 -28.34
CA TYR A 91 12.25 -16.97 -28.98
C TYR A 91 13.37 -17.26 -27.97
N ASN A 92 14.19 -18.26 -28.32
CA ASN A 92 15.40 -18.56 -27.57
C ASN A 92 16.51 -17.58 -27.99
N PRO A 93 17.04 -16.71 -27.13
CA PRO A 93 18.05 -15.73 -27.52
C PRO A 93 19.40 -16.33 -27.89
N ASN A 94 19.68 -17.59 -27.50
CA ASN A 94 20.95 -18.28 -27.82
C ASN A 94 20.90 -19.02 -29.15
N THR A 95 19.75 -19.54 -29.51
CA THR A 95 19.59 -20.38 -30.73
C THR A 95 18.81 -19.68 -31.85
N GLY A 96 18.01 -18.66 -31.52
CA GLY A 96 17.08 -18.01 -32.41
C GLY A 96 15.80 -18.83 -32.70
N GLU A 97 15.61 -19.96 -32.03
CA GLU A 97 14.42 -20.79 -32.18
C GLU A 97 13.20 -20.05 -31.68
N VAL A 98 12.13 -20.02 -32.48
CA VAL A 98 10.86 -19.37 -32.15
C VAL A 98 9.93 -20.40 -31.51
N TYR A 99 9.32 -20.00 -30.38
CA TYR A 99 8.29 -20.77 -29.69
C TYR A 99 6.89 -20.39 -30.21
N GLY A 100 5.96 -21.33 -30.19
CA GLY A 100 4.59 -21.12 -30.68
C GLY A 100 3.76 -20.14 -29.85
N GLY A 101 4.08 -20.04 -28.57
CA GLY A 101 3.47 -19.16 -27.57
C GLY A 101 4.25 -19.19 -26.27
N GLU A 102 3.83 -18.45 -25.30
CA GLU A 102 4.45 -18.45 -23.96
C GLU A 102 4.31 -19.82 -23.27
N GLU A 103 3.19 -20.50 -23.52
CA GLU A 103 2.89 -21.85 -23.02
C GLU A 103 3.76 -22.95 -23.66
N ASP A 104 4.37 -22.68 -24.81
CA ASP A 104 5.23 -23.62 -25.51
C ASP A 104 6.71 -23.50 -25.10
N ILE A 105 7.05 -22.58 -24.22
CA ILE A 105 8.41 -22.41 -23.71
C ILE A 105 8.75 -23.57 -22.77
N PRO A 106 9.79 -24.40 -23.07
CA PRO A 106 10.16 -25.49 -22.19
C PRO A 106 10.61 -24.98 -20.81
N GLU A 107 10.28 -25.70 -19.77
CA GLU A 107 10.65 -25.35 -18.39
C GLU A 107 12.17 -25.16 -18.23
N GLY A 108 12.59 -23.98 -17.80
CA GLY A 108 14.00 -23.62 -17.62
C GLY A 108 14.74 -23.26 -18.92
N ALA A 109 14.06 -23.23 -20.08
CA ALA A 109 14.67 -22.76 -21.31
C ALA A 109 14.86 -21.22 -21.29
N PRO A 110 15.98 -20.69 -21.81
CA PRO A 110 16.14 -19.26 -21.98
C PRO A 110 15.15 -18.74 -23.04
N PHE A 111 14.46 -17.66 -22.72
CA PHE A 111 13.56 -17.02 -23.67
C PHE A 111 13.65 -15.49 -23.61
N ALA A 112 13.30 -14.87 -24.72
CA ALA A 112 13.06 -13.44 -24.84
C ALA A 112 11.79 -13.23 -25.69
N ALA A 113 11.17 -12.08 -25.53
CA ALA A 113 10.01 -11.68 -26.33
C ALA A 113 10.37 -10.48 -27.20
N ARG A 114 9.85 -10.45 -28.42
CA ARG A 114 9.94 -9.29 -29.30
C ARG A 114 8.56 -8.97 -29.87
N ALA A 115 8.28 -7.67 -30.04
CA ALA A 115 7.06 -7.22 -30.66
C ALA A 115 7.14 -7.45 -32.18
N VAL A 116 6.19 -8.19 -32.75
CA VAL A 116 6.11 -8.46 -34.22
C VAL A 116 4.97 -7.68 -34.85
N LYS A 117 3.93 -7.36 -34.12
CA LYS A 117 2.84 -6.50 -34.57
C LYS A 117 2.56 -5.44 -33.50
N TYR A 118 2.74 -4.18 -33.86
CA TYR A 118 2.61 -3.07 -32.94
C TYR A 118 2.26 -1.77 -33.64
N ARG A 119 1.84 -0.79 -32.83
CA ARG A 119 1.65 0.61 -33.26
C ARG A 119 2.38 1.52 -32.28
N ASP A 120 3.18 2.42 -32.82
CA ASP A 120 3.86 3.43 -32.03
C ASP A 120 3.00 4.72 -32.02
N LEU A 121 2.64 5.15 -30.82
CA LEU A 121 1.84 6.37 -30.62
C LEU A 121 2.64 7.35 -29.75
N GLU A 122 2.73 8.60 -30.25
CA GLU A 122 3.39 9.69 -29.50
C GLU A 122 2.35 10.40 -28.63
N TYR A 123 2.73 10.66 -27.37
CA TYR A 123 1.96 11.40 -26.39
C TYR A 123 2.80 12.53 -25.81
N GLU A 124 2.14 13.64 -25.43
CA GLU A 124 2.75 14.70 -24.64
C GLU A 124 2.35 14.55 -23.17
N VAL A 125 3.31 14.58 -22.27
CA VAL A 125 3.06 14.55 -20.83
C VAL A 125 2.47 15.88 -20.39
N ALA A 126 1.16 15.92 -20.17
CA ALA A 126 0.41 17.12 -19.83
C ALA A 126 0.30 17.36 -18.32
N ALA A 127 0.44 16.32 -17.53
CA ALA A 127 0.39 16.41 -16.07
C ALA A 127 1.29 15.36 -15.41
N LEU A 128 1.81 15.69 -14.24
CA LEU A 128 2.40 14.77 -13.29
C LEU A 128 1.41 14.60 -12.17
N VAL A 129 1.08 13.36 -11.82
CA VAL A 129 0.01 13.05 -10.85
C VAL A 129 0.45 11.99 -9.86
N SER A 130 -0.19 11.96 -8.68
CA SER A 130 -0.24 10.77 -7.84
C SER A 130 -1.68 10.28 -7.71
N VAL A 131 -1.84 8.96 -7.57
CA VAL A 131 -3.15 8.33 -7.40
C VAL A 131 -3.38 8.10 -5.92
N PRO A 132 -4.34 8.81 -5.28
CA PRO A 132 -4.64 8.59 -3.87
C PRO A 132 -5.04 7.13 -3.60
N THR A 133 -4.59 6.58 -2.48
CA THR A 133 -4.93 5.21 -2.03
C THR A 133 -6.44 4.96 -1.99
N ALA A 134 -7.23 6.02 -1.74
CA ALA A 134 -8.70 5.95 -1.78
C ALA A 134 -9.29 5.60 -3.16
N LEU A 135 -8.53 5.82 -4.25
CA LEU A 135 -8.93 5.42 -5.60
C LEU A 135 -8.45 4.02 -5.92
N SER A 136 -7.18 3.73 -5.66
CA SER A 136 -6.63 2.39 -5.79
C SER A 136 -5.25 2.29 -5.14
N TYR A 137 -5.02 1.25 -4.36
CA TYR A 137 -3.70 0.89 -3.84
C TYR A 137 -2.83 0.15 -4.89
N ARG A 138 -3.34 -0.06 -6.09
CA ARG A 138 -2.67 -0.82 -7.17
C ARG A 138 -1.80 0.05 -8.07
N TYR A 139 -1.86 1.37 -7.90
CA TYR A 139 -1.02 2.32 -8.64
C TYR A 139 0.22 2.63 -7.81
N TYR A 140 1.37 2.23 -8.34
CA TYR A 140 2.64 2.35 -7.61
C TYR A 140 3.55 3.49 -8.10
N GLY A 141 3.18 4.18 -9.20
CA GLY A 141 4.06 5.08 -9.93
C GLY A 141 5.08 4.26 -10.74
N ALA A 142 6.10 4.89 -11.25
CA ALA A 142 7.14 4.30 -12.13
C ALA A 142 6.59 3.59 -13.38
N ASP A 143 6.84 4.19 -14.53
CA ASP A 143 6.40 3.68 -15.84
C ASP A 143 4.88 3.51 -16.02
N GLU A 144 4.10 4.14 -15.15
CA GLU A 144 2.65 4.18 -15.24
C GLU A 144 2.17 5.49 -15.84
N PHE A 145 1.24 5.37 -16.79
CA PHE A 145 0.64 6.51 -17.48
C PHE A 145 -0.88 6.41 -17.51
N ILE A 146 -1.52 7.56 -17.45
CA ILE A 146 -2.99 7.67 -17.47
C ILE A 146 -3.42 8.48 -18.68
N LEU A 147 -4.37 7.94 -19.43
CA LEU A 147 -5.15 8.60 -20.49
C LEU A 147 -6.58 8.89 -20.00
N ASN A 148 -7.29 9.77 -20.67
CA ASN A 148 -8.74 9.75 -20.56
C ASN A 148 -9.32 8.46 -21.18
N ASP A 149 -10.48 8.05 -20.72
CA ASP A 149 -11.19 6.83 -21.16
C ASP A 149 -11.36 6.72 -22.66
N GLN A 150 -11.74 7.80 -23.33
CA GLN A 150 -12.01 7.82 -24.77
C GLN A 150 -10.74 7.62 -25.60
N THR A 151 -9.67 8.32 -25.24
CA THR A 151 -8.37 8.15 -25.91
C THR A 151 -7.83 6.76 -25.65
N PHE A 152 -7.96 6.24 -24.45
CA PHE A 152 -7.56 4.89 -24.10
C PHE A 152 -8.27 3.84 -24.96
N LEU A 153 -9.61 3.88 -25.06
CA LEU A 153 -10.39 3.00 -25.90
C LEU A 153 -10.00 3.09 -27.38
N GLN A 154 -9.75 4.30 -27.88
CA GLN A 154 -9.36 4.53 -29.27
C GLN A 154 -7.97 3.97 -29.58
N ASP A 155 -7.02 4.17 -28.68
CA ASP A 155 -5.62 3.86 -28.90
C ASP A 155 -5.29 2.38 -28.59
N THR A 156 -5.94 1.78 -27.59
CA THR A 156 -5.71 0.38 -27.22
C THR A 156 -6.68 -0.60 -27.83
N GLY A 157 -7.92 -0.17 -28.12
CA GLY A 157 -8.99 -1.03 -28.62
C GLY A 157 -9.60 -1.95 -27.56
N THR A 158 -9.19 -1.84 -26.28
CA THR A 158 -9.78 -2.62 -25.17
C THR A 158 -10.77 -1.80 -24.37
N ALA A 159 -11.87 -2.44 -23.97
CA ALA A 159 -12.91 -1.89 -23.11
C ALA A 159 -12.98 -2.61 -21.75
N ASP A 160 -11.96 -3.39 -21.42
CA ASP A 160 -11.91 -4.15 -20.18
C ASP A 160 -11.80 -3.18 -18.99
N ILE A 161 -12.70 -3.34 -18.02
CA ILE A 161 -12.75 -2.53 -16.82
C ILE A 161 -11.93 -3.23 -15.74
N MET A 162 -10.83 -2.59 -15.33
CA MET A 162 -10.02 -3.07 -14.23
C MET A 162 -10.62 -2.70 -12.87
N TYR A 163 -11.20 -1.51 -12.78
CA TYR A 163 -11.65 -0.93 -11.53
C TYR A 163 -12.85 -0.02 -11.76
N TYR A 164 -13.87 -0.14 -10.93
CA TYR A 164 -15.07 0.70 -10.96
C TYR A 164 -15.22 1.44 -9.64
N ALA A 165 -15.02 2.76 -9.66
CA ALA A 165 -15.15 3.61 -8.49
C ALA A 165 -16.46 4.41 -8.53
N PHE A 166 -17.14 4.51 -7.40
CA PHE A 166 -18.36 5.29 -7.28
C PHE A 166 -18.55 5.80 -5.85
N ASP A 167 -19.28 6.89 -5.72
CA ASP A 167 -19.73 7.42 -4.44
C ASP A 167 -21.16 6.99 -4.16
N VAL A 168 -21.49 6.85 -2.88
CA VAL A 168 -22.80 6.47 -2.38
C VAL A 168 -23.25 7.53 -1.37
N ASP A 169 -24.54 7.89 -1.42
CA ASP A 169 -25.14 8.76 -0.40
C ASP A 169 -24.95 8.15 1.00
N ASP A 170 -24.63 8.98 1.98
CA ASP A 170 -24.35 8.54 3.36
C ASP A 170 -25.45 7.64 3.95
N GLY A 171 -26.72 7.93 3.62
CA GLY A 171 -27.87 7.14 4.06
C GLY A 171 -27.99 5.76 3.41
N ALA A 172 -27.34 5.52 2.27
CA ALA A 172 -27.40 4.26 1.52
C ALA A 172 -26.13 3.38 1.72
N THR A 173 -25.15 3.86 2.48
CA THR A 173 -23.87 3.16 2.65
C THR A 173 -24.04 1.74 3.18
N ALA A 174 -24.87 1.54 4.21
CA ALA A 174 -25.06 0.20 4.80
C ALA A 174 -25.77 -0.78 3.85
N ASP A 175 -26.72 -0.30 3.06
CA ASP A 175 -27.43 -1.11 2.07
C ASP A 175 -26.49 -1.49 0.92
N MET A 176 -25.66 -0.55 0.47
CA MET A 176 -24.65 -0.79 -0.56
C MET A 176 -23.58 -1.80 -0.10
N GLU A 177 -23.10 -1.69 1.13
CA GLU A 177 -22.19 -2.67 1.73
C GLU A 177 -22.80 -4.09 1.74
N GLY A 178 -24.07 -4.17 2.13
CA GLY A 178 -24.82 -5.43 2.09
C GLY A 178 -24.94 -6.00 0.69
N PHE A 179 -25.25 -5.14 -0.30
CA PHE A 179 -25.35 -5.52 -1.70
C PHE A 179 -23.99 -6.00 -2.27
N LEU A 180 -22.91 -5.23 -2.07
CA LEU A 180 -21.59 -5.56 -2.59
C LEU A 180 -21.09 -6.88 -2.03
N ARG A 181 -21.25 -7.11 -0.73
CA ARG A 181 -20.87 -8.36 -0.07
C ARG A 181 -21.67 -9.54 -0.66
N ASP A 182 -22.99 -9.43 -0.76
CA ASP A 182 -23.80 -10.50 -1.34
C ASP A 182 -23.42 -10.77 -2.80
N TYR A 183 -23.14 -9.70 -3.56
CA TYR A 183 -22.78 -9.82 -4.95
C TYR A 183 -21.44 -10.53 -5.14
N THR A 184 -20.42 -10.16 -4.36
CA THR A 184 -19.09 -10.77 -4.44
C THR A 184 -19.03 -12.17 -3.84
N GLU A 185 -19.84 -12.47 -2.82
CA GLU A 185 -19.87 -13.81 -2.22
C GLU A 185 -20.74 -14.81 -3.01
N ASN A 186 -21.87 -14.38 -3.55
CA ASN A 186 -22.90 -15.28 -4.06
C ASN A 186 -23.20 -15.16 -5.56
N VAL A 187 -22.94 -13.98 -6.19
CA VAL A 187 -23.27 -13.74 -7.60
C VAL A 187 -22.04 -13.81 -8.48
N ASN A 188 -20.99 -13.09 -8.14
CA ASN A 188 -19.74 -13.09 -8.91
C ASN A 188 -18.50 -13.12 -7.98
N PRO A 189 -18.05 -14.29 -7.53
CA PRO A 189 -16.90 -14.43 -6.64
C PRO A 189 -15.53 -14.08 -7.28
N GLN A 190 -15.51 -13.73 -8.56
CA GLN A 190 -14.27 -13.24 -9.22
C GLN A 190 -14.05 -11.75 -8.99
N LEU A 191 -15.07 -11.03 -8.54
CA LEU A 191 -14.97 -9.63 -8.19
C LEU A 191 -14.72 -9.48 -6.69
N ASP A 192 -14.00 -8.44 -6.34
CA ASP A 192 -13.76 -7.99 -4.98
C ASP A 192 -14.18 -6.53 -4.85
N TYR A 193 -14.42 -6.06 -3.64
CA TYR A 193 -14.74 -4.66 -3.40
C TYR A 193 -14.00 -4.11 -2.18
N GLU A 194 -13.75 -2.83 -2.24
CA GLU A 194 -13.14 -2.06 -1.17
C GLU A 194 -14.04 -0.88 -0.82
N SER A 195 -14.19 -0.61 0.46
CA SER A 195 -15.01 0.48 0.95
C SER A 195 -14.39 1.14 2.18
N LYS A 196 -14.89 2.32 2.55
CA LYS A 196 -14.51 2.96 3.81
C LYS A 196 -14.79 2.07 5.03
N ALA A 197 -15.84 1.24 4.97
CA ALA A 197 -16.20 0.35 6.06
C ALA A 197 -15.22 -0.82 6.18
N THR A 198 -14.75 -1.40 5.07
CA THR A 198 -13.72 -2.46 5.09
C THR A 198 -12.41 -1.95 5.68
N TYR A 199 -11.91 -0.79 5.23
CA TYR A 199 -10.72 -0.17 5.80
C TYR A 199 -10.86 0.20 7.27
N ALA A 200 -12.02 0.74 7.68
CA ALA A 200 -12.28 1.04 9.09
C ALA A 200 -12.26 -0.23 9.96
N ALA A 201 -12.85 -1.33 9.48
CA ALA A 201 -12.85 -2.61 10.18
C ALA A 201 -11.43 -3.20 10.32
N GLU A 202 -10.63 -3.12 9.26
CA GLU A 202 -9.21 -3.53 9.31
C GLU A 202 -8.42 -2.72 10.34
N PHE A 203 -8.57 -1.39 10.32
CA PHE A 203 -7.90 -0.52 11.30
C PHE A 203 -8.30 -0.85 12.73
N GLU A 204 -9.59 -1.06 13.02
CA GLU A 204 -10.04 -1.48 14.35
C GLU A 204 -9.49 -2.86 14.73
N GLY A 205 -9.35 -3.77 13.78
CA GLY A 205 -8.68 -5.06 13.97
C GLY A 205 -7.22 -4.90 14.41
N PHE A 206 -6.45 -4.09 13.70
CA PHE A 206 -5.06 -3.76 14.07
C PHE A 206 -4.98 -3.11 15.45
N ARG A 207 -5.82 -2.12 15.72
CA ARG A 207 -5.90 -1.45 17.02
C ARG A 207 -6.19 -2.45 18.14
N GLY A 208 -7.13 -3.36 17.94
CA GLY A 208 -7.47 -4.42 18.88
C GLY A 208 -6.28 -5.33 19.18
N MET A 209 -5.53 -5.73 18.18
CA MET A 209 -4.32 -6.53 18.33
C MET A 209 -3.25 -5.81 19.18
N PHE A 210 -2.97 -4.54 18.89
CA PHE A 210 -2.00 -3.76 19.68
C PHE A 210 -2.44 -3.57 21.12
N LEU A 211 -3.72 -3.33 21.38
CA LEU A 211 -4.27 -3.23 22.74
C LEU A 211 -4.13 -4.55 23.49
N MET A 212 -4.38 -5.67 22.85
CA MET A 212 -4.23 -7.00 23.46
C MET A 212 -2.76 -7.29 23.79
N LEU A 213 -1.84 -7.06 22.88
CA LEU A 213 -0.40 -7.26 23.08
C LEU A 213 0.14 -6.33 24.19
N GLY A 214 -0.18 -5.05 24.11
CA GLY A 214 0.22 -4.06 25.12
C GLY A 214 -0.36 -4.38 26.50
N GLY A 215 -1.61 -4.80 26.55
CA GLY A 215 -2.28 -5.24 27.77
C GLY A 215 -1.61 -6.47 28.38
N ALA A 216 -1.29 -7.47 27.58
CA ALA A 216 -0.60 -8.68 28.04
C ALA A 216 0.81 -8.36 28.60
N LEU A 217 1.58 -7.53 27.90
CA LEU A 217 2.89 -7.09 28.40
C LEU A 217 2.77 -6.30 29.71
N SER A 218 1.84 -5.36 29.77
CA SER A 218 1.58 -4.57 30.98
C SER A 218 1.17 -5.44 32.15
N PHE A 219 0.35 -6.46 31.90
CA PHE A 219 -0.06 -7.43 32.92
C PHE A 219 1.14 -8.21 33.46
N ILE A 220 2.02 -8.70 32.57
CA ILE A 220 3.24 -9.44 32.98
C ILE A 220 4.14 -8.58 33.83
N VAL A 221 4.41 -7.34 33.39
CA VAL A 221 5.25 -6.39 34.13
C VAL A 221 4.63 -6.06 35.49
N GLY A 222 3.32 -5.83 35.51
CA GLY A 222 2.58 -5.62 36.76
C GLY A 222 2.66 -6.81 37.73
N LEU A 223 2.53 -8.04 37.19
CA LEU A 223 2.67 -9.26 37.98
C LEU A 223 4.06 -9.40 38.62
N VAL A 224 5.12 -9.13 37.79
CA VAL A 224 6.50 -9.15 38.28
C VAL A 224 6.69 -8.09 39.38
N GLY A 225 6.13 -6.88 39.24
CA GLY A 225 6.16 -5.83 40.24
C GLY A 225 5.50 -6.28 41.53
N VAL A 226 4.31 -6.88 41.46
CA VAL A 226 3.60 -7.43 42.61
C VAL A 226 4.40 -8.54 43.29
N LEU A 227 4.98 -9.46 42.56
CA LEU A 227 5.79 -10.53 43.13
C LEU A 227 7.04 -9.99 43.81
N ASN A 228 7.71 -9.00 43.21
CA ASN A 228 8.87 -8.34 43.87
C ASN A 228 8.48 -7.61 45.15
N PHE A 229 7.33 -6.93 45.17
CA PHE A 229 6.80 -6.32 46.35
C PHE A 229 6.56 -7.36 47.46
N PHE A 230 5.89 -8.47 47.15
CA PHE A 230 5.69 -9.53 48.14
C PHE A 230 7.00 -10.10 48.66
N ASN A 231 8.00 -10.31 47.79
CA ASN A 231 9.32 -10.77 48.21
C ASN A 231 10.00 -9.78 49.18
N ALA A 232 9.95 -8.50 48.89
CA ALA A 232 10.53 -7.46 49.73
C ALA A 232 9.87 -7.43 51.13
N VAL A 233 8.53 -7.47 51.18
CA VAL A 233 7.74 -7.50 52.42
C VAL A 233 8.04 -8.76 53.24
N LEU A 234 8.03 -9.94 52.61
CA LEU A 234 8.33 -11.21 53.29
C LEU A 234 9.74 -11.21 53.87
N THR A 235 10.73 -10.77 53.10
CA THR A 235 12.11 -10.68 53.54
C THR A 235 12.24 -9.71 54.76
N GLY A 236 11.58 -8.54 54.68
CA GLY A 236 11.52 -7.57 55.76
C GLY A 236 10.93 -8.15 57.05
N ILE A 237 9.82 -8.90 56.94
CA ILE A 237 9.17 -9.57 58.09
C ILE A 237 10.08 -10.65 58.68
N ILE A 238 10.70 -11.50 57.84
CA ILE A 238 11.56 -12.61 58.30
C ILE A 238 12.80 -12.03 59.00
N THR A 239 13.45 -11.04 58.43
CA THR A 239 14.68 -10.44 58.98
C THR A 239 14.41 -9.76 60.31
N ARG A 240 13.26 -9.12 60.48
CA ARG A 240 12.88 -8.36 61.72
C ARG A 240 12.07 -9.18 62.70
N ARG A 241 11.98 -10.52 62.52
CA ARG A 241 11.18 -11.38 63.42
C ARG A 241 11.52 -11.26 64.87
N ARG A 242 12.81 -11.08 65.23
CA ARG A 242 13.23 -10.87 66.66
C ARG A 242 12.74 -9.56 67.22
N GLU A 243 12.77 -8.48 66.44
CA GLU A 243 12.24 -7.16 66.86
C GLU A 243 10.74 -7.24 67.12
N PHE A 244 9.98 -7.93 66.25
CA PHE A 244 8.55 -8.15 66.44
C PHE A 244 8.25 -8.97 67.68
N ALA A 245 9.05 -9.97 68.02
CA ALA A 245 8.92 -10.75 69.24
C ALA A 245 9.15 -9.88 70.51
N VAL A 246 10.12 -8.98 70.46
CA VAL A 246 10.36 -8.01 71.56
C VAL A 246 9.17 -7.06 71.74
N LEU A 247 8.64 -6.49 70.63
CA LEU A 247 7.46 -5.61 70.67
C LEU A 247 6.24 -6.31 71.24
N GLN A 248 6.04 -7.59 70.92
CA GLN A 248 4.95 -8.38 71.52
C GLN A 248 5.19 -8.69 73.00
N SER A 249 6.44 -8.88 73.43
CA SER A 249 6.80 -9.15 74.81
C SER A 249 6.55 -7.94 75.71
N ILE A 250 6.59 -6.71 75.21
CA ILE A 250 6.28 -5.46 75.96
C ILE A 250 4.80 -5.06 75.82
N GLY A 251 3.93 -5.93 75.25
CA GLY A 251 2.49 -5.77 75.28
C GLY A 251 1.82 -5.37 73.95
N MET A 252 2.56 -5.29 72.86
CA MET A 252 1.96 -5.06 71.53
C MET A 252 1.10 -6.24 71.09
N THR A 253 -0.16 -5.97 70.76
CA THR A 253 -1.07 -7.02 70.22
C THR A 253 -0.77 -7.38 68.78
N GLY A 254 -1.09 -8.62 68.36
CA GLY A 254 -0.90 -9.04 66.99
C GLY A 254 -1.65 -8.19 65.94
N GLY A 255 -2.78 -7.57 66.32
CA GLY A 255 -3.52 -6.63 65.48
C GLY A 255 -2.80 -5.30 65.30
N GLN A 256 -2.13 -4.79 66.33
CA GLN A 256 -1.31 -3.57 66.25
C GLN A 256 -0.09 -3.81 65.36
N LEU A 257 0.57 -4.98 65.49
CA LEU A 257 1.69 -5.36 64.66
C LEU A 257 1.30 -5.46 63.19
N LYS A 258 0.15 -6.07 62.89
CA LYS A 258 -0.37 -6.14 61.50
C LYS A 258 -0.62 -4.76 60.90
N LYS A 259 -1.26 -3.84 61.67
CA LYS A 259 -1.50 -2.45 61.25
C LYS A 259 -0.19 -1.71 60.97
N MET A 260 0.82 -1.87 61.81
CA MET A 260 2.14 -1.28 61.62
C MET A 260 2.79 -1.76 60.30
N LEU A 261 2.76 -3.06 60.06
CA LEU A 261 3.33 -3.64 58.83
C LEU A 261 2.59 -3.19 57.57
N VAL A 262 1.25 -3.07 57.62
CA VAL A 262 0.48 -2.54 56.50
C VAL A 262 0.80 -1.08 56.22
N LEU A 263 0.91 -0.27 57.26
CA LEU A 263 1.29 1.14 57.11
C LEU A 263 2.73 1.30 56.57
N GLU A 264 3.66 0.48 57.06
CA GLU A 264 5.04 0.43 56.54
C GLU A 264 5.06 0.05 55.06
N GLY A 265 4.28 -0.97 54.63
CA GLY A 265 4.17 -1.39 53.26
C GLY A 265 3.48 -0.37 52.32
N LEU A 266 2.66 0.56 52.87
CA LEU A 266 2.06 1.65 52.08
C LEU A 266 2.99 2.84 51.87
N LEU A 267 4.07 2.93 52.65
CA LEU A 267 5.08 4.00 52.58
C LEU A 267 6.26 3.60 51.66
N TYR A 268 6.35 2.32 51.31
CA TYR A 268 7.33 1.78 50.36
C TYR A 268 6.76 1.75 48.91
#